data_68fbec97a0ec5664fa3f28b7c4cda1fc
#
_entry.id   68fbec97a0ec5664fa3f28b7c4cda1fc
#
_cell.length_a   1.000
_cell.length_b   1.000
_cell.length_c   1.000
_cell.angle_alpha   90.00
_cell.angle_beta   90.00
_cell.angle_gamma   90.00
#
_symmetry.space_group_name_H-M   'P 1'
#
loop_
_entity.id
_entity.type
_entity.pdbx_description
1 polymer ?
#
loop_
_entity_poly.entity_id
_entity_poly.type
_entity_poly.pdbx_seq_one_letter_code
_entity_poly.pdbx_strand_id
1 'polypeptide(L)'
;MGLLSIACLTYGALRAWGKGCAALVMALGLVLAQSAGAQQTRTLPLSIVAFGDSLTQGYGLIEEEGFVPQLRAWLDAQGQAVRVVNAGVSGDTTAGGLSRIEWTLTPDIHGMILALGGNDVLRGLDPAVTRANVEGILKAAQAADVPVLLVGMQAPGNYGPEFKAAFEAIWPELAEAYGALYFESFFKGLGDGDLSAARAYFQDDGIHPNAEGVGLIVDAMGPAVLELIEAAAARRAAKG
;
A
#
# COMPACT_ATOMS: atom_id res chain seq x y z
N MET A 1 86.92 -40.24 21.93
CA MET A 1 87.03 -38.82 21.59
C MET A 1 86.18 -38.63 20.33
N GLY A 2 85.02 -37.94 20.30
CA GLY A 2 84.38 -36.95 20.99
C GLY A 2 82.91 -36.96 20.67
N LEU A 3 82.17 -36.93 21.73
CA LEU A 3 80.75 -36.66 21.77
C LEU A 3 80.55 -35.21 22.27
N LEU A 4 80.28 -34.24 21.41
CA LEU A 4 79.83 -32.88 21.81
C LEU A 4 79.70 -32.04 20.50
N SER A 5 78.53 -32.07 19.87
CA SER A 5 78.11 -31.01 18.94
C SER A 5 76.71 -31.28 18.29
N ILE A 6 75.69 -31.76 19.04
CA ILE A 6 74.33 -31.92 18.48
C ILE A 6 73.23 -31.27 19.34
N ALA A 7 73.60 -30.39 20.28
CA ALA A 7 72.64 -29.84 21.21
C ALA A 7 72.23 -28.37 20.95
N CYS A 8 72.68 -27.69 19.90
CA CYS A 8 72.44 -26.23 19.75
C CYS A 8 71.53 -25.79 18.56
N LEU A 9 71.09 -26.73 17.72
CA LEU A 9 70.32 -26.39 16.52
C LEU A 9 68.81 -26.58 16.64
N THR A 10 68.34 -27.18 17.73
CA THR A 10 66.87 -27.47 17.88
C THR A 10 66.09 -26.43 18.64
N TYR A 11 66.73 -25.51 19.38
CA TYR A 11 66.04 -24.51 20.20
C TYR A 11 65.62 -23.25 19.44
N GLY A 12 66.23 -22.96 18.26
CA GLY A 12 65.89 -21.80 17.44
C GLY A 12 64.65 -21.98 16.57
N ALA A 13 64.40 -23.22 16.13
CA ALA A 13 63.28 -23.50 15.21
C ALA A 13 61.90 -23.49 15.91
N LEU A 14 61.84 -23.87 17.17
CA LEU A 14 60.56 -23.88 17.93
C LEU A 14 60.07 -22.49 18.32
N ARG A 15 60.95 -21.46 18.39
CA ARG A 15 60.54 -20.08 18.71
C ARG A 15 59.98 -19.33 17.48
N ALA A 16 60.35 -19.71 16.26
CA ALA A 16 59.84 -19.10 15.06
C ALA A 16 58.41 -19.57 14.68
N TRP A 17 58.06 -20.81 15.03
CA TRP A 17 56.71 -21.34 14.78
C TRP A 17 55.64 -20.79 15.73
N GLY A 18 55.99 -20.49 16.98
CA GLY A 18 55.05 -19.93 17.94
C GLY A 18 54.55 -18.53 17.60
N LYS A 19 55.37 -17.71 16.93
CA LYS A 19 54.99 -16.35 16.54
C LYS A 19 54.15 -16.31 15.24
N GLY A 20 54.33 -17.25 14.35
CA GLY A 20 53.56 -17.38 13.11
C GLY A 20 52.14 -17.89 13.35
N CYS A 21 51.98 -18.88 14.23
CA CYS A 21 50.65 -19.41 14.59
C CYS A 21 49.77 -18.43 15.38
N ALA A 22 50.36 -17.62 16.28
CA ALA A 22 49.62 -16.61 17.01
C ALA A 22 49.09 -15.48 16.12
N ALA A 23 49.89 -15.05 15.13
CA ALA A 23 49.46 -14.03 14.17
C ALA A 23 48.37 -14.55 13.21
N LEU A 24 48.43 -15.84 12.82
CA LEU A 24 47.43 -16.44 11.94
C LEU A 24 46.10 -16.64 12.66
N VAL A 25 46.10 -17.02 13.93
CA VAL A 25 44.85 -17.15 14.75
C VAL A 25 44.24 -15.81 15.03
N MET A 26 45.01 -14.74 15.28
CA MET A 26 44.45 -13.38 15.43
C MET A 26 43.88 -12.83 14.11
N ALA A 27 44.53 -13.09 12.96
CA ALA A 27 43.99 -12.65 11.68
C ALA A 27 42.70 -13.38 11.29
N LEU A 28 42.62 -14.70 11.58
CA LEU A 28 41.40 -15.47 11.36
C LEU A 28 40.25 -15.06 12.30
N GLY A 29 40.54 -14.70 13.54
CA GLY A 29 39.61 -14.19 14.52
C GLY A 29 39.02 -12.82 14.13
N LEU A 30 39.82 -11.93 13.55
CA LEU A 30 39.32 -10.64 13.05
C LEU A 30 38.45 -10.76 11.80
N VAL A 31 38.72 -11.71 10.91
CA VAL A 31 37.89 -11.94 9.70
C VAL A 31 36.54 -12.57 10.08
N LEU A 32 36.49 -13.43 11.10
CA LEU A 32 35.22 -14.01 11.57
C LEU A 32 34.39 -13.02 12.39
N ALA A 33 35.00 -12.04 13.04
CA ALA A 33 34.27 -10.99 13.77
C ALA A 33 33.58 -9.96 12.86
N GLN A 34 34.05 -9.79 11.62
CA GLN A 34 33.45 -8.86 10.66
C GLN A 34 32.23 -9.44 9.92
N SER A 35 32.02 -10.75 9.95
CA SER A 35 30.85 -11.39 9.33
C SER A 35 29.63 -11.50 10.27
N ALA A 36 29.74 -11.08 11.55
CA ALA A 36 28.62 -11.10 12.51
C ALA A 36 27.80 -9.80 12.54
N GLY A 37 28.10 -8.84 11.66
CA GLY A 37 27.54 -7.52 11.73
C GLY A 37 26.80 -7.09 10.47
N ALA A 38 25.74 -7.76 10.06
CA ALA A 38 24.62 -7.20 9.31
C ALA A 38 23.61 -8.30 8.98
N GLN A 39 23.00 -8.86 9.99
CA GLN A 39 21.65 -9.38 9.81
C GLN A 39 20.77 -8.14 9.76
N GLN A 40 20.77 -7.48 8.59
CA GLN A 40 19.74 -6.52 8.24
C GLN A 40 18.43 -7.29 8.35
N THR A 41 17.70 -7.08 9.43
CA THR A 41 16.29 -7.47 9.50
C THR A 41 15.65 -6.83 8.28
N ARG A 42 15.40 -7.63 7.25
CA ARG A 42 14.65 -7.23 6.08
C ARG A 42 13.26 -6.89 6.59
N THR A 43 13.06 -5.64 6.98
CA THR A 43 11.70 -5.15 7.24
C THR A 43 10.94 -5.37 5.94
N LEU A 44 9.92 -6.22 6.01
CA LEU A 44 9.02 -6.44 4.88
C LEU A 44 8.47 -5.07 4.44
N PRO A 45 8.35 -4.82 3.14
CA PRO A 45 7.79 -3.57 2.66
C PRO A 45 6.39 -3.35 3.27
N LEU A 46 5.98 -2.10 3.42
CA LEU A 46 4.61 -1.79 3.78
C LEU A 46 3.66 -2.35 2.73
N SER A 47 2.53 -2.89 3.16
CA SER A 47 1.48 -3.39 2.28
C SER A 47 0.24 -2.51 2.44
N ILE A 48 -0.19 -1.90 1.36
CA ILE A 48 -1.44 -1.13 1.26
C ILE A 48 -2.42 -1.94 0.44
N VAL A 49 -3.65 -2.08 0.91
CA VAL A 49 -4.72 -2.69 0.12
C VAL A 49 -5.55 -1.62 -0.58
N ALA A 50 -5.72 -1.76 -1.89
CA ALA A 50 -6.72 -1.01 -2.66
C ALA A 50 -8.02 -1.82 -2.64
N PHE A 51 -8.98 -1.38 -1.82
CA PHE A 51 -10.25 -2.06 -1.56
C PHE A 51 -11.37 -1.32 -2.25
N GLY A 52 -11.99 -1.96 -3.25
CA GLY A 52 -12.95 -1.28 -4.09
C GLY A 52 -13.75 -2.22 -5.00
N ASP A 53 -14.29 -1.64 -6.04
CA ASP A 53 -15.09 -2.33 -7.06
C ASP A 53 -14.35 -2.50 -8.40
N SER A 54 -15.05 -2.39 -9.52
CA SER A 54 -14.49 -2.48 -10.88
C SER A 54 -13.47 -1.40 -11.19
N LEU A 55 -13.60 -0.22 -10.61
CA LEU A 55 -12.65 0.90 -10.78
C LEU A 55 -11.27 0.53 -10.19
N THR A 56 -11.28 -0.11 -9.03
CA THR A 56 -10.06 -0.60 -8.38
C THR A 56 -9.51 -1.84 -9.06
N GLN A 57 -10.39 -2.76 -9.48
CA GLN A 57 -9.99 -4.01 -10.14
C GLN A 57 -9.30 -3.76 -11.48
N GLY A 58 -9.70 -2.71 -12.24
CA GLY A 58 -9.22 -2.41 -13.59
C GLY A 58 -10.09 -3.03 -14.68
N TYR A 59 -11.42 -3.00 -14.50
CA TYR A 59 -12.38 -3.59 -15.44
C TYR A 59 -12.20 -3.06 -16.86
N GLY A 60 -12.19 -3.98 -17.84
CA GLY A 60 -12.12 -3.66 -19.26
C GLY A 60 -10.73 -3.30 -19.78
N LEU A 61 -9.72 -3.25 -18.91
CA LEU A 61 -8.33 -2.93 -19.24
C LEU A 61 -7.44 -4.19 -19.17
N ILE A 62 -6.33 -4.17 -19.88
CA ILE A 62 -5.25 -5.12 -19.61
C ILE A 62 -4.64 -4.82 -18.24
N GLU A 63 -3.97 -5.79 -17.63
CA GLU A 63 -3.53 -5.69 -16.23
C GLU A 63 -2.70 -4.43 -15.98
N GLU A 64 -1.74 -4.13 -16.85
CA GLU A 64 -0.81 -3.01 -16.70
C GLU A 64 -1.47 -1.63 -16.76
N GLU A 65 -2.63 -1.53 -17.40
CA GLU A 65 -3.40 -0.29 -17.57
C GLU A 65 -4.39 -0.02 -16.42
N GLY A 66 -4.60 -1.01 -15.54
CA GLY A 66 -5.51 -0.89 -14.41
C GLY A 66 -4.99 0.05 -13.32
N PHE A 67 -5.89 0.48 -12.43
CA PHE A 67 -5.60 1.43 -11.34
C PHE A 67 -4.43 0.98 -10.47
N VAL A 68 -4.45 -0.25 -9.98
CA VAL A 68 -3.42 -0.72 -9.04
C VAL A 68 -2.04 -0.86 -9.69
N PRO A 69 -1.86 -1.44 -10.88
CA PRO A 69 -0.57 -1.44 -11.56
C PRO A 69 -0.03 -0.05 -11.88
N GLN A 70 -0.87 0.88 -12.36
CA GLN A 70 -0.45 2.26 -12.60
C GLN A 70 -0.07 2.99 -11.31
N LEU A 71 -0.82 2.79 -10.22
CA LEU A 71 -0.46 3.34 -8.91
C LEU A 71 0.88 2.78 -8.40
N ARG A 72 1.16 1.49 -8.60
CA ARG A 72 2.46 0.91 -8.26
C ARG A 72 3.59 1.58 -9.03
N ALA A 73 3.44 1.73 -10.35
CA ALA A 73 4.44 2.40 -11.18
C ALA A 73 4.66 3.86 -10.76
N TRP A 74 3.59 4.57 -10.41
CA TRP A 74 3.66 5.93 -9.90
C TRP A 74 4.42 6.00 -8.57
N LEU A 75 4.10 5.12 -7.61
CA LEU A 75 4.78 5.04 -6.32
C LEU A 75 6.26 4.67 -6.46
N ASP A 76 6.58 3.73 -7.33
CA ASP A 76 7.97 3.36 -7.64
C ASP A 76 8.75 4.56 -8.19
N ALA A 77 8.13 5.38 -9.06
CA ALA A 77 8.73 6.62 -9.57
C ALA A 77 8.94 7.68 -8.48
N GLN A 78 8.13 7.66 -7.40
CA GLN A 78 8.34 8.48 -6.20
C GLN A 78 9.33 7.85 -5.20
N GLY A 79 9.96 6.72 -5.54
CA GLY A 79 10.92 6.03 -4.66
C GLY A 79 10.29 5.29 -3.48
N GLN A 80 8.99 5.00 -3.53
CA GLN A 80 8.26 4.32 -2.47
C GLN A 80 8.31 2.79 -2.65
N ALA A 81 8.99 2.09 -1.75
CA ALA A 81 9.03 0.62 -1.71
C ALA A 81 7.79 0.06 -0.96
N VAL A 82 6.62 0.13 -1.59
CA VAL A 82 5.33 -0.29 -1.00
C VAL A 82 4.67 -1.35 -1.87
N ARG A 83 4.16 -2.40 -1.24
CA ARG A 83 3.31 -3.38 -1.91
C ARG A 83 1.87 -2.89 -1.92
N VAL A 84 1.30 -2.66 -3.09
CA VAL A 84 -0.14 -2.37 -3.23
C VAL A 84 -0.87 -3.65 -3.65
N VAL A 85 -1.84 -4.09 -2.85
CA VAL A 85 -2.64 -5.29 -3.11
C VAL A 85 -3.95 -4.88 -3.77
N ASN A 86 -4.27 -5.46 -4.93
CA ASN A 86 -5.56 -5.25 -5.58
C ASN A 86 -6.62 -6.11 -4.89
N ALA A 87 -7.59 -5.48 -4.25
CA ALA A 87 -8.77 -6.09 -3.66
C ALA A 87 -10.06 -5.49 -4.23
N GLY A 88 -10.01 -5.09 -5.52
CA GLY A 88 -11.18 -4.69 -6.29
C GLY A 88 -12.01 -5.89 -6.73
N VAL A 89 -13.33 -5.79 -6.62
CA VAL A 89 -14.28 -6.80 -7.09
C VAL A 89 -15.35 -6.13 -7.94
N SER A 90 -15.35 -6.41 -9.25
CA SER A 90 -16.31 -5.80 -10.18
C SER A 90 -17.76 -6.04 -9.76
N GLY A 91 -18.54 -4.96 -9.79
CA GLY A 91 -19.94 -5.00 -9.39
C GLY A 91 -20.18 -4.94 -7.89
N ASP A 92 -19.14 -4.86 -7.07
CA ASP A 92 -19.29 -4.83 -5.62
C ASP A 92 -19.96 -3.53 -5.17
N THR A 93 -20.92 -3.65 -4.26
CA THR A 93 -21.52 -2.55 -3.51
C THR A 93 -20.81 -2.37 -2.18
N THR A 94 -21.14 -1.33 -1.45
CA THR A 94 -20.66 -1.15 -0.07
C THR A 94 -21.06 -2.32 0.83
N ALA A 95 -22.23 -2.95 0.61
CA ALA A 95 -22.66 -4.16 1.33
C ALA A 95 -21.77 -5.37 1.01
N GLY A 96 -21.40 -5.55 -0.27
CA GLY A 96 -20.45 -6.58 -0.69
C GLY A 96 -19.08 -6.37 -0.03
N GLY A 97 -18.57 -5.13 -0.08
CA GLY A 97 -17.34 -4.76 0.61
C GLY A 97 -17.40 -5.05 2.11
N LEU A 98 -18.47 -4.65 2.80
CA LEU A 98 -18.65 -4.92 4.23
C LEU A 98 -18.59 -6.43 4.54
N SER A 99 -19.14 -7.26 3.68
CA SER A 99 -19.17 -8.72 3.89
C SER A 99 -17.79 -9.38 3.82
N ARG A 100 -16.81 -8.74 3.17
CA ARG A 100 -15.46 -9.29 2.93
C ARG A 100 -14.32 -8.54 3.60
N ILE A 101 -14.61 -7.42 4.30
CA ILE A 101 -13.55 -6.57 4.86
C ILE A 101 -12.68 -7.31 5.87
N GLU A 102 -13.25 -8.13 6.74
CA GLU A 102 -12.50 -8.90 7.75
C GLU A 102 -11.52 -9.88 7.13
N TRP A 103 -11.87 -10.50 5.99
CA TRP A 103 -10.98 -11.40 5.25
C TRP A 103 -9.87 -10.65 4.51
N THR A 104 -10.10 -9.39 4.18
CA THR A 104 -9.14 -8.54 3.47
C THR A 104 -8.08 -7.95 4.39
N LEU A 105 -8.47 -7.57 5.62
CA LEU A 105 -7.57 -6.95 6.60
C LEU A 105 -6.73 -8.00 7.33
N THR A 106 -5.86 -8.69 6.59
CA THR A 106 -4.89 -9.62 7.16
C THR A 106 -3.79 -8.87 7.92
N PRO A 107 -3.06 -9.51 8.86
CA PRO A 107 -2.04 -8.86 9.70
C PRO A 107 -0.89 -8.19 8.93
N ASP A 108 -0.69 -8.52 7.65
CA ASP A 108 0.31 -7.92 6.78
C ASP A 108 -0.20 -6.67 6.03
N ILE A 109 -1.47 -6.28 6.20
CA ILE A 109 -2.02 -5.03 5.66
C ILE A 109 -1.77 -3.89 6.66
N HIS A 110 -1.17 -2.81 6.17
CA HIS A 110 -0.75 -1.67 6.98
C HIS A 110 -1.54 -0.38 6.68
N GLY A 111 -2.24 -0.32 5.54
CA GLY A 111 -3.08 0.80 5.14
C GLY A 111 -4.11 0.36 4.10
N MET A 112 -5.19 1.12 3.95
CA MET A 112 -6.26 0.82 3.02
C MET A 112 -6.69 2.05 2.23
N ILE A 113 -6.77 1.93 0.90
CA ILE A 113 -7.51 2.84 0.03
C ILE A 113 -8.92 2.24 -0.10
N LEU A 114 -9.94 2.94 0.38
CA LEU A 114 -11.34 2.50 0.34
C LEU A 114 -12.08 3.27 -0.75
N ALA A 115 -12.39 2.62 -1.87
CA ALA A 115 -13.07 3.19 -3.04
C ALA A 115 -14.26 2.31 -3.44
N LEU A 116 -15.40 2.49 -2.76
CA LEU A 116 -16.66 1.80 -3.00
C LEU A 116 -17.82 2.81 -3.05
N GLY A 117 -18.98 2.39 -3.51
CA GLY A 117 -20.20 3.19 -3.58
C GLY A 117 -20.65 3.51 -5.00
N GLY A 118 -19.80 3.32 -6.01
CA GLY A 118 -20.18 3.47 -7.41
C GLY A 118 -21.36 2.59 -7.79
N ASN A 119 -21.33 1.32 -7.41
CA ASN A 119 -22.43 0.38 -7.67
C ASN A 119 -23.69 0.65 -6.82
N ASP A 120 -23.53 1.24 -5.64
CA ASP A 120 -24.68 1.66 -4.81
C ASP A 120 -25.47 2.76 -5.55
N VAL A 121 -24.79 3.80 -6.02
CA VAL A 121 -25.44 4.90 -6.73
C VAL A 121 -25.98 4.45 -8.09
N LEU A 122 -25.28 3.60 -8.84
CA LEU A 122 -25.78 3.07 -10.11
C LEU A 122 -27.07 2.25 -9.96
N ARG A 123 -27.26 1.62 -8.80
CA ARG A 123 -28.47 0.84 -8.46
C ARG A 123 -29.51 1.64 -7.70
N GLY A 124 -29.26 2.93 -7.42
CA GLY A 124 -30.18 3.78 -6.67
C GLY A 124 -30.43 3.31 -5.24
N LEU A 125 -29.41 2.70 -4.59
CA LEU A 125 -29.54 2.26 -3.20
C LEU A 125 -29.65 3.48 -2.29
N ASP A 126 -30.41 3.32 -1.20
CA ASP A 126 -30.60 4.38 -0.20
C ASP A 126 -29.23 4.84 0.34
N PRO A 127 -28.91 6.14 0.30
CA PRO A 127 -27.68 6.67 0.87
C PRO A 127 -27.46 6.31 2.35
N ALA A 128 -28.53 6.13 3.13
CA ALA A 128 -28.42 5.69 4.51
C ALA A 128 -27.85 4.28 4.63
N VAL A 129 -28.19 3.37 3.70
CA VAL A 129 -27.63 2.02 3.65
C VAL A 129 -26.17 2.06 3.24
N THR A 130 -25.83 2.84 2.20
CA THR A 130 -24.44 3.06 1.77
C THR A 130 -23.59 3.58 2.93
N ARG A 131 -24.08 4.60 3.66
CA ARG A 131 -23.42 5.16 4.84
C ARG A 131 -23.15 4.10 5.90
N ALA A 132 -24.15 3.32 6.28
CA ALA A 132 -24.03 2.29 7.31
C ALA A 132 -22.97 1.24 6.94
N ASN A 133 -22.92 0.84 5.66
CA ASN A 133 -21.93 -0.13 5.17
C ASN A 133 -20.50 0.45 5.20
N VAL A 134 -20.29 1.68 4.70
CA VAL A 134 -18.99 2.34 4.72
C VAL A 134 -18.52 2.53 6.16
N GLU A 135 -19.42 2.95 7.05
CA GLU A 135 -19.14 3.06 8.49
C GLU A 135 -18.71 1.71 9.08
N GLY A 136 -19.37 0.61 8.73
CA GLY A 136 -18.99 -0.73 9.15
C GLY A 136 -17.58 -1.12 8.68
N ILE A 137 -17.23 -0.78 7.43
CA ILE A 137 -15.88 -1.02 6.90
C ILE A 137 -14.84 -0.20 7.67
N LEU A 138 -15.13 1.08 7.96
CA LEU A 138 -14.22 1.95 8.72
C LEU A 138 -14.03 1.45 10.17
N LYS A 139 -15.10 0.94 10.80
CA LYS A 139 -15.02 0.29 12.13
C LYS A 139 -14.10 -0.94 12.11
N ALA A 140 -14.20 -1.78 11.08
CA ALA A 140 -13.33 -2.94 10.93
C ALA A 140 -11.86 -2.52 10.73
N ALA A 141 -11.61 -1.49 9.92
CA ALA A 141 -10.26 -0.95 9.74
C ALA A 141 -9.70 -0.36 11.03
N GLN A 142 -10.50 0.37 11.80
CA GLN A 142 -10.12 0.91 13.10
C GLN A 142 -9.79 -0.21 14.11
N ALA A 143 -10.60 -1.28 14.15
CA ALA A 143 -10.35 -2.44 15.02
C ALA A 143 -9.05 -3.19 14.65
N ALA A 144 -8.69 -3.20 13.36
CA ALA A 144 -7.44 -3.75 12.86
C ALA A 144 -6.25 -2.77 13.00
N ASP A 145 -6.49 -1.54 13.46
CA ASP A 145 -5.51 -0.43 13.52
C ASP A 145 -4.86 -0.14 12.15
N VAL A 146 -5.68 -0.15 11.09
CA VAL A 146 -5.28 0.14 9.71
C VAL A 146 -5.77 1.54 9.33
N PRO A 147 -4.87 2.51 9.01
CA PRO A 147 -5.26 3.81 8.52
C PRO A 147 -5.93 3.69 7.14
N VAL A 148 -6.90 4.57 6.88
CA VAL A 148 -7.70 4.55 5.67
C VAL A 148 -7.58 5.86 4.91
N LEU A 149 -7.43 5.77 3.59
CA LEU A 149 -7.74 6.83 2.65
C LEU A 149 -9.14 6.54 2.09
N LEU A 150 -10.13 7.30 2.55
CA LEU A 150 -11.51 7.19 2.08
C LEU A 150 -11.67 8.02 0.81
N VAL A 151 -12.03 7.34 -0.28
CA VAL A 151 -12.20 7.93 -1.60
C VAL A 151 -13.68 8.21 -1.84
N GLY A 152 -14.03 9.46 -2.07
CA GLY A 152 -15.39 9.89 -2.33
C GLY A 152 -15.92 9.43 -3.69
N MET A 153 -17.24 9.29 -3.75
CA MET A 153 -18.00 9.02 -4.97
C MET A 153 -19.06 10.12 -5.15
N GLN A 154 -19.30 10.51 -6.38
CA GLN A 154 -20.30 11.50 -6.73
C GLN A 154 -21.55 10.84 -7.28
N ALA A 155 -22.73 11.34 -6.90
CA ALA A 155 -23.98 10.89 -7.44
C ALA A 155 -24.39 11.72 -8.66
N PRO A 156 -24.90 11.09 -9.75
CA PRO A 156 -25.50 11.82 -10.85
C PRO A 156 -26.79 12.52 -10.38
N GLY A 157 -27.17 13.60 -11.06
CA GLY A 157 -28.33 14.40 -10.65
C GLY A 157 -29.72 13.77 -10.94
N ASN A 158 -29.77 12.61 -11.59
CA ASN A 158 -31.01 11.96 -12.02
C ASN A 158 -31.89 11.42 -10.87
N TYR A 159 -31.32 11.22 -9.68
CA TYR A 159 -32.06 10.80 -8.47
C TYR A 159 -32.59 11.99 -7.66
N GLY A 160 -32.36 13.21 -8.10
CA GLY A 160 -32.75 14.43 -7.43
C GLY A 160 -31.72 14.99 -6.45
N PRO A 161 -31.88 16.28 -6.09
CA PRO A 161 -30.88 17.00 -5.30
C PRO A 161 -30.72 16.46 -3.87
N GLU A 162 -31.80 15.98 -3.27
CA GLU A 162 -31.79 15.44 -1.92
C GLU A 162 -30.98 14.14 -1.83
N PHE A 163 -31.17 13.22 -2.79
CA PHE A 163 -30.39 11.99 -2.89
C PHE A 163 -28.91 12.32 -3.10
N LYS A 164 -28.63 13.22 -4.05
CA LYS A 164 -27.24 13.62 -4.36
C LYS A 164 -26.55 14.19 -3.12
N ALA A 165 -27.18 15.12 -2.44
CA ALA A 165 -26.64 15.75 -1.24
C ALA A 165 -26.40 14.71 -0.12
N ALA A 166 -27.37 13.83 0.14
CA ALA A 166 -27.26 12.78 1.15
C ALA A 166 -26.14 11.77 0.82
N PHE A 167 -26.00 11.40 -0.45
CA PHE A 167 -24.96 10.46 -0.89
C PHE A 167 -23.56 11.07 -0.82
N GLU A 168 -23.38 12.29 -1.30
CA GLU A 168 -22.07 12.95 -1.34
C GLU A 168 -21.56 13.37 0.05
N ALA A 169 -22.47 13.64 0.99
CA ALA A 169 -22.13 13.95 2.38
C ALA A 169 -21.54 12.75 3.15
N ILE A 170 -21.77 11.50 2.69
CA ILE A 170 -21.28 10.28 3.36
C ILE A 170 -19.77 10.34 3.58
N TRP A 171 -19.03 10.70 2.54
CA TRP A 171 -17.58 10.54 2.48
C TRP A 171 -16.84 11.51 3.41
N PRO A 172 -17.02 12.85 3.30
CA PRO A 172 -16.33 13.78 4.19
C PRO A 172 -16.76 13.62 5.65
N GLU A 173 -18.04 13.37 5.92
CA GLU A 173 -18.53 13.21 7.28
C GLU A 173 -17.96 11.94 7.96
N LEU A 174 -17.90 10.82 7.24
CA LEU A 174 -17.30 9.60 7.79
C LEU A 174 -15.77 9.71 7.89
N ALA A 175 -15.11 10.37 6.95
CA ALA A 175 -13.67 10.62 7.06
C ALA A 175 -13.35 11.42 8.32
N GLU A 176 -14.08 12.50 8.61
CA GLU A 176 -13.94 13.29 9.83
C GLU A 176 -14.24 12.45 11.09
N ALA A 177 -15.37 11.74 11.10
CA ALA A 177 -15.81 10.96 12.27
C ALA A 177 -14.83 9.84 12.66
N TYR A 178 -14.14 9.23 11.67
CA TYR A 178 -13.21 8.11 11.88
C TYR A 178 -11.73 8.51 11.78
N GLY A 179 -11.41 9.79 11.56
CA GLY A 179 -10.04 10.27 11.40
C GLY A 179 -9.34 9.64 10.20
N ALA A 180 -10.10 9.34 9.14
CA ALA A 180 -9.56 8.84 7.88
C ALA A 180 -9.05 10.00 7.01
N LEU A 181 -8.03 9.74 6.21
CA LEU A 181 -7.67 10.63 5.12
C LEU A 181 -8.81 10.66 4.11
N TYR A 182 -9.02 11.80 3.46
CA TYR A 182 -10.12 11.96 2.52
C TYR A 182 -9.63 12.42 1.16
N PHE A 183 -10.08 11.73 0.11
CA PHE A 183 -9.91 12.15 -1.28
C PHE A 183 -11.29 12.35 -1.90
N GLU A 184 -11.58 13.55 -2.37
CA GLU A 184 -12.94 14.03 -2.63
C GLU A 184 -13.72 13.25 -3.71
N SER A 185 -13.02 12.69 -4.72
CA SER A 185 -13.67 11.94 -5.80
C SER A 185 -12.68 11.00 -6.47
N PHE A 186 -13.09 9.73 -6.71
CA PHE A 186 -12.29 8.80 -7.50
C PHE A 186 -11.94 9.37 -8.88
N PHE A 187 -12.84 10.13 -9.50
CA PHE A 187 -12.67 10.71 -10.84
C PHE A 187 -11.97 12.08 -10.85
N LYS A 188 -11.43 12.51 -9.70
CA LYS A 188 -10.59 13.72 -9.67
C LYS A 188 -9.38 13.54 -10.60
N GLY A 189 -9.09 14.56 -11.38
CA GLY A 189 -8.07 14.50 -12.44
C GLY A 189 -8.64 14.31 -13.85
N LEU A 190 -9.89 13.86 -14.00
CA LEU A 190 -10.53 13.71 -15.32
C LEU A 190 -11.17 15.00 -15.88
N GLY A 191 -10.97 16.12 -15.19
CA GLY A 191 -11.51 17.43 -15.55
C GLY A 191 -12.34 18.00 -14.41
N ASP A 192 -12.20 19.30 -14.18
CA ASP A 192 -12.81 20.03 -13.05
C ASP A 192 -14.33 20.28 -13.28
N GLY A 193 -15.08 19.21 -13.56
CA GLY A 193 -16.55 19.27 -13.73
C GLY A 193 -17.03 19.41 -15.17
N ASP A 194 -16.16 19.51 -16.17
CA ASP A 194 -16.55 19.42 -17.58
C ASP A 194 -16.66 17.95 -18.02
N LEU A 195 -17.86 17.38 -17.85
CA LEU A 195 -18.16 16.00 -18.24
C LEU A 195 -17.95 15.75 -19.75
N SER A 196 -18.01 16.80 -20.60
CA SER A 196 -17.80 16.64 -22.04
C SER A 196 -16.32 16.43 -22.36
N ALA A 197 -15.44 17.15 -21.68
CA ALA A 197 -13.99 16.94 -21.78
C ALA A 197 -13.57 15.62 -21.13
N ALA A 198 -14.19 15.24 -20.01
CA ALA A 198 -13.92 14.00 -19.31
C ALA A 198 -14.25 12.72 -20.13
N ARG A 199 -15.21 12.81 -21.09
CA ARG A 199 -15.65 11.65 -21.87
C ARG A 199 -14.53 10.94 -22.65
N ALA A 200 -13.50 11.67 -23.07
CA ALA A 200 -12.35 11.10 -23.76
C ALA A 200 -11.54 10.11 -22.89
N TYR A 201 -11.68 10.20 -21.57
CA TYR A 201 -10.96 9.40 -20.59
C TYR A 201 -11.75 8.19 -20.09
N PHE A 202 -12.95 7.94 -20.66
CA PHE A 202 -13.76 6.78 -20.34
C PHE A 202 -13.74 5.76 -21.47
N GLN A 203 -14.01 4.50 -21.13
CA GLN A 203 -14.29 3.43 -22.07
C GLN A 203 -15.66 3.69 -22.76
N ASP A 204 -15.99 2.88 -23.75
CA ASP A 204 -17.25 3.03 -24.54
C ASP A 204 -18.51 2.94 -23.67
N ASP A 205 -18.42 2.30 -22.49
CA ASP A 205 -19.53 2.21 -21.54
C ASP A 205 -19.84 3.52 -20.81
N GLY A 206 -18.94 4.50 -20.87
CA GLY A 206 -19.08 5.80 -20.22
C GLY A 206 -19.08 5.76 -18.68
N ILE A 207 -18.66 4.65 -18.10
CA ILE A 207 -18.62 4.42 -16.64
C ILE A 207 -17.19 4.18 -16.15
N HIS A 208 -16.45 3.32 -16.87
CA HIS A 208 -15.10 2.94 -16.48
C HIS A 208 -14.06 3.80 -17.19
N PRO A 209 -13.05 4.33 -16.50
CA PRO A 209 -11.96 5.07 -17.15
C PRO A 209 -11.17 4.15 -18.10
N ASN A 210 -10.67 4.73 -19.19
CA ASN A 210 -9.69 4.07 -20.05
C ASN A 210 -8.28 4.19 -19.43
N ALA A 211 -7.27 3.63 -20.09
CA ALA A 211 -5.89 3.61 -19.57
C ALA A 211 -5.34 5.02 -19.28
N GLU A 212 -5.62 6.00 -20.14
CA GLU A 212 -5.20 7.40 -19.95
C GLU A 212 -5.94 8.03 -18.77
N GLY A 213 -7.25 7.80 -18.68
CA GLY A 213 -8.06 8.28 -17.54
C GLY A 213 -7.59 7.71 -16.21
N VAL A 214 -7.21 6.43 -16.17
CA VAL A 214 -6.62 5.83 -14.97
C VAL A 214 -5.31 6.53 -14.60
N GLY A 215 -4.45 6.86 -15.57
CA GLY A 215 -3.21 7.60 -15.31
C GLY A 215 -3.46 8.95 -14.65
N LEU A 216 -4.40 9.72 -15.17
CA LEU A 216 -4.79 11.03 -14.61
C LEU A 216 -5.37 10.91 -13.19
N ILE A 217 -6.16 9.86 -12.92
CA ILE A 217 -6.69 9.57 -11.58
C ILE A 217 -5.54 9.25 -10.62
N VAL A 218 -4.59 8.42 -11.03
CA VAL A 218 -3.42 8.05 -10.24
C VAL A 218 -2.56 9.27 -9.92
N ASP A 219 -2.30 10.13 -10.90
CA ASP A 219 -1.54 11.38 -10.70
C ASP A 219 -2.23 12.30 -9.68
N ALA A 220 -3.56 12.40 -9.73
CA ALA A 220 -4.33 13.22 -8.80
C ALA A 220 -4.40 12.61 -7.38
N MET A 221 -4.54 11.29 -7.26
CA MET A 221 -4.69 10.58 -5.98
C MET A 221 -3.34 10.28 -5.30
N GLY A 222 -2.28 10.16 -6.08
CA GLY A 222 -0.95 9.76 -5.62
C GLY A 222 -0.46 10.51 -4.36
N PRO A 223 -0.55 11.85 -4.30
CA PRO A 223 -0.18 12.59 -3.09
C PRO A 223 -0.91 12.15 -1.83
N ALA A 224 -2.23 11.90 -1.90
CA ALA A 224 -3.00 11.40 -0.76
C ALA A 224 -2.60 9.96 -0.37
N VAL A 225 -2.19 9.15 -1.35
CA VAL A 225 -1.64 7.81 -1.08
C VAL A 225 -0.28 7.89 -0.37
N LEU A 226 0.56 8.89 -0.67
CA LEU A 226 1.80 9.11 0.09
C LEU A 226 1.50 9.43 1.56
N GLU A 227 0.51 10.28 1.85
CA GLU A 227 0.07 10.55 3.22
C GLU A 227 -0.43 9.27 3.93
N LEU A 228 -1.17 8.40 3.22
CA LEU A 228 -1.57 7.09 3.76
C LEU A 228 -0.37 6.21 4.09
N ILE A 229 0.65 6.18 3.23
CA ILE A 229 1.89 5.42 3.45
C ILE A 229 2.62 5.93 4.69
N GLU A 230 2.72 7.25 4.86
CA GLU A 230 3.34 7.86 6.05
C GLU A 230 2.57 7.49 7.33
N ALA A 231 1.24 7.58 7.31
CA ALA A 231 0.39 7.18 8.43
C ALA A 231 0.55 5.69 8.78
N ALA A 232 0.62 4.82 7.77
CA ALA A 232 0.85 3.38 7.94
C ALA A 232 2.24 3.08 8.50
N ALA A 233 3.27 3.78 8.04
CA ALA A 233 4.63 3.64 8.54
C ALA A 233 4.73 4.07 10.01
N ALA A 234 4.13 5.19 10.38
CA ALA A 234 4.11 5.69 11.75
C ALA A 234 3.42 4.71 12.70
N ARG A 235 2.26 4.14 12.32
CA ARG A 235 1.55 3.12 13.14
C ARG A 235 2.36 1.84 13.28
N ARG A 236 2.99 1.38 12.22
CA ARG A 236 3.85 0.19 12.25
C ARG A 236 5.04 0.39 13.18
N ALA A 237 5.68 1.56 13.13
CA ALA A 237 6.81 1.90 14.01
C ALA A 237 6.40 1.97 15.50
N ALA A 238 5.17 2.37 15.81
CA ALA A 238 4.66 2.41 17.18
C ALA A 238 4.36 1.02 17.77
N LYS A 239 4.28 -0.03 16.94
CA LYS A 239 4.02 -1.42 17.36
C LYS A 239 5.29 -2.27 17.55
N GLY A 240 6.43 -1.80 17.06
CA GLY A 240 7.72 -2.53 17.11
C GLY A 240 8.67 -1.98 18.13
#